data_4269aeef902838dbaeecea00555c8820
#
_entry.id   4269aeef902838dbaeecea00555c8820
#
_cell.length_a   1.000
_cell.length_b   1.000
_cell.length_c   1.000
_cell.angle_alpha   90.00
_cell.angle_beta   90.00
_cell.angle_gamma   90.00
#
_symmetry.space_group_name_H-M   'P 1'
#
loop_
_entity.id
_entity.type
_entity.pdbx_description
1 polymer ?
#
loop_
_entity_poly.entity_id
_entity_poly.type
_entity_poly.pdbx_seq_one_letter_code
_entity_poly.pdbx_strand_id
1 'polypeptide(L)'
;MQIIDAATGFLRSLEERHCDVLASVINAVAPQRLDALKASFDTEPVTPNPVYFVPEEASLSRPTVGDIATGIRASLLSGEVNNLNRQVQHYKVAAMQVPDFLNHLESDSLVITPGDRSDIILACLTSYPSTAYPRISGLLLTGGLQPAAQLEKLIEGLGSPPFAILSTDTDTFTTAIHVNRVPAILSPDNEHKIASALGVVEASMDMEAMEQALASRSSTRVTPLMFEYDLLQRARLQPRHIVLPEGKEERILRAAEILSLRGVAELTLLGDPEQIQQSIQALGLQLETIRIIDPQNSELREQYAQSYFELRQHKGISPDMARDNMT
;
A
#
# COMPACT_ATOMS: atom_id res chain seq x y z
N MET A 1 25.02 0.62 26.15
CA MET A 1 24.52 -0.24 27.25
C MET A 1 23.01 -0.52 27.09
N GLN A 2 22.08 0.44 27.18
CA GLN A 2 20.64 0.13 27.08
C GLN A 2 20.18 -0.61 25.79
N ILE A 3 20.76 -0.31 24.62
CA ILE A 3 20.40 -0.97 23.35
C ILE A 3 20.90 -2.41 23.33
N ILE A 4 22.11 -2.67 23.83
CA ILE A 4 22.70 -4.01 23.91
C ILE A 4 21.86 -4.87 24.85
N ASP A 5 21.54 -4.37 26.04
CA ASP A 5 20.73 -5.07 27.04
C ASP A 5 19.33 -5.42 26.49
N ALA A 6 18.71 -4.47 25.79
CA ALA A 6 17.40 -4.69 25.16
C ALA A 6 17.49 -5.74 24.05
N ALA A 7 18.49 -5.68 23.19
CA ALA A 7 18.71 -6.65 22.12
C ALA A 7 18.94 -8.06 22.68
N THR A 8 19.78 -8.18 23.71
CA THR A 8 20.06 -9.46 24.38
C THR A 8 18.80 -10.07 25.00
N GLY A 9 17.99 -9.26 25.68
CA GLY A 9 16.74 -9.71 26.28
C GLY A 9 15.73 -10.20 25.24
N PHE A 10 15.63 -9.48 24.12
CA PHE A 10 14.75 -9.86 23.01
C PHE A 10 15.20 -11.15 22.33
N LEU A 11 16.48 -11.29 22.03
CA LEU A 11 17.04 -12.50 21.41
C LEU A 11 16.83 -13.73 22.29
N ARG A 12 17.07 -13.63 23.59
CA ARG A 12 16.80 -14.72 24.54
C ARG A 12 15.33 -15.15 24.53
N SER A 13 14.40 -14.18 24.46
CA SER A 13 12.96 -14.48 24.34
C SER A 13 12.60 -15.21 23.06
N LEU A 14 13.30 -14.96 21.94
CA LEU A 14 13.11 -15.68 20.68
C LEU A 14 13.67 -17.10 20.75
N GLU A 15 14.85 -17.28 21.34
CA GLU A 15 15.45 -18.60 21.56
C GLU A 15 14.58 -19.51 22.45
N GLU A 16 14.03 -18.97 23.55
CA GLU A 16 13.09 -19.68 24.42
C GLU A 16 11.83 -20.15 23.67
N ARG A 17 11.46 -19.44 22.61
CA ARG A 17 10.33 -19.80 21.75
C ARG A 17 10.72 -20.67 20.55
N HIS A 18 11.96 -21.16 20.52
CA HIS A 18 12.51 -21.97 19.43
C HIS A 18 12.45 -21.27 18.06
N CYS A 19 12.64 -19.93 18.04
CA CYS A 19 12.75 -19.16 16.81
C CYS A 19 14.21 -19.13 16.37
N ASP A 20 14.45 -19.51 15.11
CA ASP A 20 15.78 -19.36 14.51
C ASP A 20 15.96 -17.89 14.06
N VAL A 21 16.93 -17.22 14.68
CA VAL A 21 17.31 -15.85 14.32
C VAL A 21 18.36 -15.91 13.22
N LEU A 22 18.07 -15.32 12.07
CA LEU A 22 19.00 -15.24 10.93
C LEU A 22 19.97 -14.07 11.07
N ALA A 23 19.44 -12.93 11.44
CA ALA A 23 20.20 -11.70 11.66
C ALA A 23 19.42 -10.78 12.60
N SER A 24 20.13 -9.80 13.16
CA SER A 24 19.54 -8.70 13.93
C SER A 24 19.71 -7.40 13.15
N VAL A 25 18.66 -6.57 13.08
CA VAL A 25 18.74 -5.27 12.43
C VAL A 25 18.43 -4.17 13.43
N ILE A 26 19.37 -3.28 13.64
CA ILE A 26 19.21 -2.08 14.45
C ILE A 26 18.91 -0.93 13.48
N ASN A 27 17.65 -0.53 13.43
CA ASN A 27 17.14 0.46 12.47
C ASN A 27 17.15 1.88 13.03
N ALA A 28 17.18 2.86 12.14
CA ALA A 28 17.13 4.30 12.43
C ALA A 28 18.24 4.74 13.41
N VAL A 29 19.47 4.28 13.18
CA VAL A 29 20.63 4.69 13.97
C VAL A 29 21.08 6.08 13.55
N ALA A 30 21.11 7.02 14.51
CA ALA A 30 21.63 8.35 14.21
C ALA A 30 23.07 8.27 13.66
N PRO A 31 23.39 8.90 12.51
CA PRO A 31 24.69 8.78 11.84
C PRO A 31 25.88 9.00 12.74
N GLN A 32 25.77 9.95 13.68
CA GLN A 32 26.85 10.30 14.62
C GLN A 32 27.13 9.18 15.66
N ARG A 33 26.22 8.23 15.82
CA ARG A 33 26.32 7.14 16.79
C ARG A 33 26.66 5.79 16.12
N LEU A 34 26.66 5.75 14.79
CA LEU A 34 26.78 4.51 14.02
C LEU A 34 28.09 3.77 14.33
N ASP A 35 29.23 4.46 14.22
CA ASP A 35 30.55 3.87 14.43
C ASP A 35 30.79 3.42 15.89
N ALA A 36 30.34 4.25 16.84
CA ALA A 36 30.43 3.90 18.25
C ALA A 36 29.55 2.70 18.60
N LEU A 37 28.41 2.57 18.00
CA LEU A 37 27.50 1.46 18.21
C LEU A 37 28.05 0.18 17.59
N LYS A 38 28.59 0.22 16.37
CA LYS A 38 29.26 -0.92 15.72
C LYS A 38 30.42 -1.43 16.59
N ALA A 39 31.31 -0.54 17.04
CA ALA A 39 32.43 -0.90 17.90
C ALA A 39 32.00 -1.56 19.22
N SER A 40 30.86 -1.13 19.78
CA SER A 40 30.31 -1.74 21.00
C SER A 40 29.86 -3.19 20.78
N PHE A 41 29.22 -3.48 19.64
CA PHE A 41 28.78 -4.84 19.29
C PHE A 41 29.96 -5.75 18.89
N ASP A 42 31.02 -5.20 18.32
CA ASP A 42 32.25 -5.95 18.01
C ASP A 42 32.98 -6.37 19.28
N THR A 43 32.89 -5.57 20.34
CA THR A 43 33.55 -5.83 21.62
C THR A 43 32.79 -6.85 22.48
N GLU A 44 31.47 -6.75 22.48
CA GLU A 44 30.56 -7.66 23.18
C GLU A 44 29.52 -8.23 22.19
N PRO A 45 29.83 -9.33 21.49
CA PRO A 45 28.88 -9.90 20.54
C PRO A 45 27.64 -10.45 21.27
N VAL A 46 26.53 -9.85 21.03
CA VAL A 46 25.20 -10.16 21.64
C VAL A 46 24.61 -11.44 21.05
N THR A 47 25.01 -11.81 19.84
CA THR A 47 24.46 -12.93 19.07
C THR A 47 25.54 -13.54 18.17
N PRO A 48 25.49 -14.85 17.90
CA PRO A 48 26.34 -15.48 16.90
C PRO A 48 25.95 -15.10 15.46
N ASN A 49 24.80 -14.47 15.29
CA ASN A 49 24.26 -14.10 13.97
C ASN A 49 24.68 -12.67 13.59
N PRO A 50 24.71 -12.34 12.29
CA PRO A 50 25.04 -11.00 11.82
C PRO A 50 24.13 -9.92 12.44
N VAL A 51 24.74 -8.78 12.78
CA VAL A 51 24.04 -7.58 13.24
C VAL A 51 24.24 -6.48 12.21
N TYR A 52 23.16 -6.01 11.64
CA TYR A 52 23.16 -4.93 10.67
C TYR A 52 22.68 -3.63 11.32
N PHE A 53 23.29 -2.53 10.91
CA PHE A 53 22.96 -1.20 11.41
C PHE A 53 22.49 -0.33 10.26
N VAL A 54 21.22 -0.02 10.25
CA VAL A 54 20.59 0.82 9.22
C VAL A 54 20.56 2.25 9.73
N PRO A 55 21.26 3.20 9.09
CA PRO A 55 21.27 4.59 9.53
C PRO A 55 19.90 5.23 9.38
N GLU A 56 19.66 6.25 10.20
CA GLU A 56 18.51 7.14 10.02
C GLU A 56 18.67 7.93 8.73
N GLU A 57 17.69 7.83 7.85
CA GLU A 57 17.60 8.60 6.61
C GLU A 57 16.57 9.69 6.75
N ALA A 58 17.02 10.93 6.79
CA ALA A 58 16.18 12.09 7.05
C ALA A 58 15.01 12.24 6.07
N SER A 59 15.19 11.83 4.81
CA SER A 59 14.15 11.88 3.79
C SER A 59 12.97 10.94 4.09
N LEU A 60 13.23 9.83 4.78
CA LEU A 60 12.18 8.86 5.16
C LEU A 60 11.38 9.34 6.39
N SER A 61 12.01 10.13 7.25
CA SER A 61 11.39 10.66 8.48
C SER A 61 10.51 11.89 8.23
N ARG A 62 10.58 12.51 7.05
CA ARG A 62 9.83 13.72 6.72
C ARG A 62 8.53 13.38 6.01
N PRO A 63 7.38 13.94 6.46
CA PRO A 63 6.12 13.79 5.74
C PRO A 63 6.18 14.51 4.39
N THR A 64 5.42 14.03 3.43
CA THR A 64 5.15 14.74 2.18
C THR A 64 3.95 15.66 2.34
N VAL A 65 3.77 16.58 1.38
CA VAL A 65 2.55 17.42 1.30
C VAL A 65 1.30 16.52 1.21
N GLY A 66 1.37 15.39 0.52
CA GLY A 66 0.29 14.40 0.41
C GLY A 66 0.01 13.66 1.73
N ASP A 67 1.06 13.29 2.48
CA ASP A 67 0.90 12.71 3.82
C ASP A 67 0.14 13.69 4.72
N ILE A 68 0.50 14.98 4.66
CA ILE A 68 -0.16 16.03 5.43
C ILE A 68 -1.60 16.21 4.96
N ALA A 69 -1.84 16.34 3.66
CA ALA A 69 -3.19 16.48 3.12
C ALA A 69 -4.13 15.36 3.59
N THR A 70 -3.64 14.12 3.54
CA THR A 70 -4.39 12.95 4.02
C THR A 70 -4.60 12.98 5.53
N GLY A 71 -3.54 13.28 6.29
CA GLY A 71 -3.56 13.25 7.76
C GLY A 71 -4.52 14.28 8.38
N ILE A 72 -4.67 15.46 7.76
CA ILE A 72 -5.58 16.51 8.21
C ILE A 72 -6.86 16.63 7.37
N ARG A 73 -7.07 15.72 6.40
CA ARG A 73 -8.20 15.73 5.47
C ARG A 73 -8.33 17.05 4.69
N ALA A 74 -7.19 17.59 4.25
CA ALA A 74 -7.18 18.76 3.38
C ALA A 74 -7.42 18.35 1.92
N SER A 75 -8.10 19.21 1.16
CA SER A 75 -8.34 19.04 -0.27
C SER A 75 -7.29 19.79 -1.10
N LEU A 76 -6.92 19.23 -2.26
CA LEU A 76 -6.09 19.91 -3.24
C LEU A 76 -6.94 20.93 -4.00
N LEU A 77 -6.64 22.24 -3.85
CA LEU A 77 -7.31 23.30 -4.58
C LEU A 77 -6.64 23.56 -5.94
N SER A 78 -5.32 23.54 -5.99
CA SER A 78 -4.57 23.86 -7.21
C SER A 78 -3.17 23.25 -7.17
N GLY A 79 -2.57 23.03 -8.33
CA GLY A 79 -1.27 22.39 -8.48
C GLY A 79 -1.36 20.96 -9.02
N GLU A 80 -0.24 20.42 -9.46
CA GLU A 80 -0.17 19.06 -9.98
C GLU A 80 -0.15 18.03 -8.85
N VAL A 81 -0.71 16.83 -9.09
CA VAL A 81 -0.70 15.71 -8.15
C VAL A 81 0.73 15.34 -7.74
N ASN A 82 1.69 15.43 -8.67
CA ASN A 82 3.09 15.17 -8.38
C ASN A 82 3.68 16.10 -7.32
N ASN A 83 3.14 17.30 -7.14
CA ASN A 83 3.56 18.22 -6.09
C ASN A 83 3.23 17.72 -4.68
N LEU A 84 2.30 16.77 -4.54
CA LEU A 84 1.98 16.13 -3.26
C LEU A 84 3.12 15.25 -2.75
N ASN A 85 4.03 14.79 -3.62
CA ASN A 85 5.20 13.98 -3.25
C ASN A 85 6.36 14.81 -2.67
N ARG A 86 6.27 16.14 -2.67
CA ARG A 86 7.29 17.00 -2.08
C ARG A 86 7.35 16.82 -0.57
N GLN A 87 8.57 16.64 -0.08
CA GLN A 87 8.83 16.53 1.36
C GLN A 87 8.67 17.86 2.05
N VAL A 88 8.21 17.83 3.29
CA VAL A 88 8.09 19.01 4.14
C VAL A 88 9.11 18.91 5.26
N GLN A 89 10.01 19.89 5.32
CA GLN A 89 11.04 19.97 6.34
C GLN A 89 10.65 20.97 7.46
N HIS A 90 9.99 22.06 7.08
CA HIS A 90 9.63 23.14 7.99
C HIS A 90 8.15 23.49 7.86
N TYR A 91 7.57 23.96 8.96
CA TYR A 91 6.21 24.49 8.98
C TYR A 91 6.28 25.99 9.29
N LYS A 92 5.67 26.81 8.43
CA LYS A 92 5.68 28.27 8.57
C LYS A 92 4.25 28.81 8.62
N VAL A 93 3.85 29.30 9.78
CA VAL A 93 2.58 30.01 9.90
C VAL A 93 2.80 31.48 9.48
N ALA A 94 2.19 31.84 8.34
CA ALA A 94 2.35 33.18 7.78
C ALA A 94 1.39 34.21 8.46
N ALA A 95 1.71 34.56 9.68
CA ALA A 95 0.95 35.56 10.46
C ALA A 95 1.46 36.99 10.24
N MET A 96 2.71 37.17 9.82
CA MET A 96 3.37 38.45 9.60
C MET A 96 2.98 39.10 8.27
N GLN A 97 3.38 40.37 8.07
CA GLN A 97 3.32 41.01 6.76
C GLN A 97 4.34 40.41 5.80
N VAL A 98 4.12 40.58 4.49
CA VAL A 98 4.92 39.97 3.43
C VAL A 98 6.43 40.18 3.59
N PRO A 99 6.96 41.38 3.88
CA PRO A 99 8.41 41.57 4.03
C PRO A 99 9.01 40.69 5.13
N ASP A 100 8.35 40.63 6.28
CA ASP A 100 8.83 39.84 7.43
C ASP A 100 8.63 38.34 7.17
N PHE A 101 7.52 37.94 6.54
CA PHE A 101 7.28 36.58 6.14
C PHE A 101 8.39 36.06 5.20
N LEU A 102 8.76 36.82 4.18
CA LEU A 102 9.80 36.43 3.21
C LEU A 102 11.18 36.29 3.87
N ASN A 103 11.49 37.10 4.89
CA ASN A 103 12.75 36.99 5.66
C ASN A 103 12.84 35.68 6.47
N HIS A 104 11.68 35.07 6.82
CA HIS A 104 11.62 33.85 7.61
C HIS A 104 11.29 32.60 6.76
N LEU A 105 11.23 32.75 5.45
CA LEU A 105 10.98 31.64 4.55
C LEU A 105 12.20 30.72 4.48
N GLU A 106 11.98 29.42 4.57
CA GLU A 106 13.02 28.38 4.49
C GLU A 106 12.68 27.38 3.38
N SER A 107 13.70 26.72 2.85
CA SER A 107 13.50 25.66 1.83
C SER A 107 12.63 24.56 2.39
N ASP A 108 11.87 23.93 1.51
CA ASP A 108 11.00 22.80 1.82
C ASP A 108 10.00 23.07 2.94
N SER A 109 9.56 24.34 3.04
CA SER A 109 8.52 24.74 3.99
C SER A 109 7.12 24.44 3.46
N LEU A 110 6.23 23.97 4.33
CA LEU A 110 4.79 24.10 4.15
C LEU A 110 4.35 25.41 4.80
N VAL A 111 3.84 26.33 3.99
CA VAL A 111 3.31 27.62 4.47
C VAL A 111 1.84 27.44 4.83
N ILE A 112 1.46 27.84 6.05
CA ILE A 112 0.11 27.75 6.60
C ILE A 112 -0.44 29.16 6.79
N THR A 113 -1.57 29.47 6.17
CA THR A 113 -2.17 30.81 6.22
C THR A 113 -3.70 30.73 6.03
N PRO A 114 -4.49 31.67 6.57
CA PRO A 114 -5.90 31.79 6.20
C PRO A 114 -6.10 31.97 4.70
N GLY A 115 -7.17 31.39 4.15
CA GLY A 115 -7.42 31.39 2.70
C GLY A 115 -7.72 32.77 2.10
N ASP A 116 -8.05 33.76 2.93
CA ASP A 116 -8.30 35.17 2.54
C ASP A 116 -7.01 36.03 2.50
N ARG A 117 -5.85 35.48 2.89
CA ARG A 117 -4.54 36.16 2.87
C ARG A 117 -3.96 36.23 1.45
N SER A 118 -4.61 37.02 0.60
CA SER A 118 -4.19 37.21 -0.81
C SER A 118 -2.75 37.68 -0.95
N ASP A 119 -2.27 38.48 0.00
CA ASP A 119 -0.89 39.01 0.07
C ASP A 119 0.15 37.88 0.23
N ILE A 120 -0.10 36.92 1.12
CA ILE A 120 0.78 35.77 1.37
C ILE A 120 0.72 34.76 0.19
N ILE A 121 -0.48 34.51 -0.35
CA ILE A 121 -0.64 33.62 -1.51
C ILE A 121 0.17 34.16 -2.70
N LEU A 122 0.05 35.45 -3.01
CA LEU A 122 0.83 36.12 -4.06
C LEU A 122 2.33 36.10 -3.77
N ALA A 123 2.73 36.36 -2.52
CA ALA A 123 4.14 36.28 -2.12
C ALA A 123 4.72 34.87 -2.36
N CYS A 124 4.01 33.80 -2.02
CA CYS A 124 4.43 32.43 -2.28
C CYS A 124 4.56 32.14 -3.78
N LEU A 125 3.58 32.54 -4.60
CA LEU A 125 3.58 32.34 -6.03
C LEU A 125 4.73 33.10 -6.73
N THR A 126 5.03 34.32 -6.29
CA THR A 126 6.05 35.17 -6.90
C THR A 126 7.46 34.88 -6.38
N SER A 127 7.61 34.46 -5.13
CA SER A 127 8.91 34.05 -4.56
C SER A 127 9.43 32.73 -5.16
N TYR A 128 8.56 31.83 -5.56
CA TYR A 128 8.95 30.50 -6.03
C TYR A 128 9.86 30.51 -7.28
N PRO A 129 9.58 31.28 -8.35
CA PRO A 129 10.50 31.39 -9.49
C PRO A 129 11.72 32.27 -9.22
N SER A 130 11.72 33.00 -8.11
CA SER A 130 12.83 33.89 -7.72
C SER A 130 14.04 33.09 -7.24
N THR A 131 15.22 33.47 -7.67
CA THR A 131 16.48 32.91 -7.16
C THR A 131 16.91 33.51 -5.81
N ALA A 132 16.23 34.58 -5.36
CA ALA A 132 16.53 35.28 -4.10
C ALA A 132 15.86 34.65 -2.88
N TYR A 133 14.86 33.80 -3.10
CA TYR A 133 14.10 33.18 -2.01
C TYR A 133 14.09 31.65 -2.12
N PRO A 134 14.02 30.94 -0.98
CA PRO A 134 13.95 29.50 -0.97
C PRO A 134 12.61 28.98 -1.54
N ARG A 135 12.64 27.77 -2.08
CA ARG A 135 11.44 27.12 -2.64
C ARG A 135 10.65 26.43 -1.55
N ILE A 136 9.35 26.69 -1.51
CA ILE A 136 8.42 26.03 -0.60
C ILE A 136 7.95 24.68 -1.16
N SER A 137 7.55 23.76 -0.27
CA SER A 137 6.96 22.46 -0.65
C SER A 137 5.48 22.60 -0.98
N GLY A 138 4.76 23.45 -0.29
CA GLY A 138 3.34 23.63 -0.49
C GLY A 138 2.77 24.82 0.29
N LEU A 139 1.52 25.17 -0.02
CA LEU A 139 0.73 26.19 0.65
C LEU A 139 -0.56 25.56 1.18
N LEU A 140 -0.85 25.73 2.45
CA LEU A 140 -2.04 25.23 3.12
C LEU A 140 -2.92 26.39 3.57
N LEU A 141 -4.08 26.48 2.97
CA LEU A 141 -5.11 27.48 3.27
C LEU A 141 -6.04 26.97 4.37
N THR A 142 -6.29 27.78 5.38
CA THR A 142 -7.06 27.41 6.58
C THR A 142 -8.36 28.19 6.73
N GLY A 143 -9.25 27.70 7.59
CA GLY A 143 -10.52 28.35 7.94
C GLY A 143 -11.66 28.12 6.97
N GLY A 144 -11.52 27.20 6.01
CA GLY A 144 -12.52 27.01 4.94
C GLY A 144 -12.65 28.22 4.02
N LEU A 145 -11.74 29.19 4.14
CA LEU A 145 -11.74 30.43 3.37
C LEU A 145 -11.14 30.19 1.99
N GLN A 146 -11.81 30.68 0.96
CA GLN A 146 -11.32 30.61 -0.42
C GLN A 146 -10.58 31.89 -0.79
N PRO A 147 -9.57 31.83 -1.67
CA PRO A 147 -8.97 33.01 -2.25
C PRO A 147 -10.01 33.88 -2.96
N ALA A 148 -9.77 35.19 -3.01
CA ALA A 148 -10.63 36.09 -3.75
C ALA A 148 -10.72 35.68 -5.22
N ALA A 149 -11.90 35.79 -5.85
CA ALA A 149 -12.16 35.35 -7.23
C ALA A 149 -11.17 35.95 -8.26
N GLN A 150 -10.67 37.16 -8.01
CA GLN A 150 -9.64 37.80 -8.84
C GLN A 150 -8.28 37.07 -8.73
N LEU A 151 -7.98 36.55 -7.55
CA LEU A 151 -6.76 35.78 -7.29
C LEU A 151 -6.84 34.37 -7.88
N GLU A 152 -8.01 33.73 -7.79
CA GLU A 152 -8.24 32.43 -8.46
C GLU A 152 -8.03 32.55 -9.96
N LYS A 153 -8.61 33.58 -10.62
CA LYS A 153 -8.37 33.85 -12.05
C LYS A 153 -6.89 34.10 -12.37
N LEU A 154 -6.16 34.75 -11.48
CA LEU A 154 -4.73 34.98 -11.65
C LEU A 154 -3.97 33.65 -11.58
N ILE A 155 -4.27 32.80 -10.60
CA ILE A 155 -3.66 31.48 -10.43
C ILE A 155 -3.94 30.61 -11.66
N GLU A 156 -5.20 30.56 -12.13
CA GLU A 156 -5.58 29.86 -13.36
C GLU A 156 -4.81 30.37 -14.59
N GLY A 157 -4.63 31.69 -14.69
CA GLY A 157 -3.90 32.33 -15.80
C GLY A 157 -2.39 32.08 -15.79
N LEU A 158 -1.81 31.75 -14.64
CA LEU A 158 -0.40 31.36 -14.50
C LEU A 158 -0.14 29.89 -14.91
N GLY A 159 -1.19 29.13 -15.18
CA GLY A 159 -1.14 27.68 -15.40
C GLY A 159 -1.09 26.92 -14.06
N SER A 160 -0.56 25.71 -14.10
CA SER A 160 -0.45 24.91 -12.87
C SER A 160 0.56 25.56 -11.91
N PRO A 161 0.17 25.87 -10.65
CA PRO A 161 1.13 26.34 -9.65
C PRO A 161 2.29 25.36 -9.48
N PRO A 162 3.51 25.86 -9.23
CA PRO A 162 4.69 25.02 -9.11
C PRO A 162 4.75 24.22 -7.80
N PHE A 163 3.77 24.38 -6.91
CA PHE A 163 3.59 23.64 -5.67
C PHE A 163 2.09 23.41 -5.42
N ALA A 164 1.77 22.45 -4.56
CA ALA A 164 0.39 22.17 -4.19
C ALA A 164 -0.19 23.25 -3.30
N ILE A 165 -1.41 23.71 -3.62
CA ILE A 165 -2.22 24.57 -2.77
C ILE A 165 -3.34 23.72 -2.19
N LEU A 166 -3.29 23.52 -0.87
CA LEU A 166 -4.25 22.72 -0.12
C LEU A 166 -5.24 23.65 0.62
N SER A 167 -6.42 23.13 0.94
CA SER A 167 -7.41 23.80 1.78
C SER A 167 -7.95 22.89 2.87
N THR A 168 -8.19 23.46 4.05
CA THR A 168 -8.84 22.79 5.18
C THR A 168 -9.83 23.74 5.88
N ASP A 169 -10.88 23.15 6.45
CA ASP A 169 -11.92 23.93 7.18
C ASP A 169 -11.48 24.35 8.58
N THR A 170 -10.43 23.73 9.13
CA THR A 170 -9.94 24.05 10.47
C THR A 170 -9.21 25.39 10.51
N ASP A 171 -9.27 26.07 11.65
CA ASP A 171 -8.53 27.32 11.88
C ASP A 171 -7.01 27.11 11.85
N THR A 172 -6.27 28.20 11.68
CA THR A 172 -4.82 28.18 11.48
C THR A 172 -4.07 27.54 12.66
N PHE A 173 -4.49 27.82 13.90
CA PHE A 173 -3.80 27.28 15.07
C PHE A 173 -4.01 25.78 15.22
N THR A 174 -5.25 25.34 15.14
CA THR A 174 -5.61 23.91 15.15
C THR A 174 -4.92 23.16 14.02
N THR A 175 -4.93 23.73 12.81
CA THR A 175 -4.26 23.16 11.64
C THR A 175 -2.76 22.99 11.89
N ALA A 176 -2.08 24.00 12.41
CA ALA A 176 -0.63 23.94 12.67
C ALA A 176 -0.28 22.83 13.68
N ILE A 177 -1.10 22.63 14.72
CA ILE A 177 -0.93 21.55 15.69
C ILE A 177 -1.12 20.18 15.03
N HIS A 178 -2.15 20.02 14.20
CA HIS A 178 -2.45 18.77 13.54
C HIS A 178 -1.36 18.39 12.52
N VAL A 179 -0.93 19.36 11.69
CA VAL A 179 0.14 19.16 10.70
C VAL A 179 1.43 18.67 11.38
N ASN A 180 1.80 19.24 12.51
CA ASN A 180 3.03 18.85 13.23
C ASN A 180 2.98 17.43 13.82
N ARG A 181 1.81 16.79 13.85
CA ARG A 181 1.62 15.42 14.35
C ARG A 181 1.49 14.38 13.24
N VAL A 182 1.47 14.81 11.97
CA VAL A 182 1.36 13.88 10.85
C VAL A 182 2.67 13.11 10.73
N PRO A 183 2.63 11.78 10.84
CA PRO A 183 3.82 10.96 10.63
C PRO A 183 4.18 10.90 9.15
N ALA A 184 5.47 10.72 8.88
CA ALA A 184 5.91 10.34 7.55
C ALA A 184 5.45 8.92 7.22
N ILE A 185 4.90 8.72 6.04
CA ILE A 185 4.41 7.42 5.57
C ILE A 185 5.22 6.99 4.35
N LEU A 186 5.56 5.71 4.28
CA LEU A 186 6.11 5.10 3.08
C LEU A 186 4.93 4.61 2.23
N SER A 187 4.46 5.47 1.32
CA SER A 187 3.35 5.15 0.41
C SER A 187 3.86 4.41 -0.84
N PRO A 188 3.11 3.43 -1.39
CA PRO A 188 3.43 2.80 -2.67
C PRO A 188 3.55 3.79 -3.84
N ASP A 189 2.89 4.93 -3.76
CA ASP A 189 2.89 5.95 -4.80
C ASP A 189 4.12 6.89 -4.73
N ASN A 190 4.96 6.75 -3.69
CA ASN A 190 6.15 7.58 -3.53
C ASN A 190 7.41 6.80 -3.90
N GLU A 191 7.67 6.70 -5.21
CA GLU A 191 8.83 6.01 -5.76
C GLU A 191 10.17 6.53 -5.20
N HIS A 192 10.27 7.84 -4.93
CA HIS A 192 11.48 8.44 -4.37
C HIS A 192 11.78 7.94 -2.95
N LYS A 193 10.77 7.92 -2.06
CA LYS A 193 10.95 7.36 -0.71
C LYS A 193 11.25 5.86 -0.76
N ILE A 194 10.60 5.12 -1.66
CA ILE A 194 10.85 3.68 -1.84
C ILE A 194 12.30 3.46 -2.28
N ALA A 195 12.78 4.18 -3.29
CA ALA A 195 14.16 4.07 -3.77
C ALA A 195 15.17 4.42 -2.68
N SER A 196 14.91 5.49 -1.89
CA SER A 196 15.78 5.86 -0.76
C SER A 196 15.78 4.78 0.33
N ALA A 197 14.63 4.22 0.68
CA ALA A 197 14.55 3.15 1.68
C ALA A 197 15.29 1.88 1.23
N LEU A 198 15.09 1.47 -0.01
CA LEU A 198 15.80 0.32 -0.59
C LEU A 198 17.32 0.56 -0.62
N GLY A 199 17.76 1.74 -1.11
CA GLY A 199 19.19 2.07 -1.17
C GLY A 199 19.86 2.06 0.20
N VAL A 200 19.19 2.57 1.25
CA VAL A 200 19.73 2.52 2.62
C VAL A 200 19.84 1.09 3.14
N VAL A 201 18.83 0.25 2.89
CA VAL A 201 18.84 -1.16 3.32
C VAL A 201 19.93 -1.94 2.57
N GLU A 202 20.00 -1.82 1.24
CA GLU A 202 20.99 -2.50 0.39
C GLU A 202 22.44 -2.10 0.75
N ALA A 203 22.66 -0.82 1.08
CA ALA A 203 23.97 -0.35 1.52
C ALA A 203 24.35 -0.78 2.93
N SER A 204 23.36 -1.15 3.77
CA SER A 204 23.57 -1.45 5.18
C SER A 204 23.60 -2.94 5.52
N MET A 205 23.09 -3.78 4.62
CA MET A 205 22.91 -5.22 4.86
C MET A 205 23.58 -6.02 3.74
N ASP A 206 24.21 -7.13 4.12
CA ASP A 206 24.70 -8.12 3.16
C ASP A 206 23.53 -9.02 2.72
N MET A 207 22.89 -8.60 1.62
CA MET A 207 21.72 -9.28 1.07
C MET A 207 22.07 -10.68 0.55
N GLU A 208 23.30 -10.87 0.01
CA GLU A 208 23.75 -12.17 -0.50
C GLU A 208 23.94 -13.17 0.65
N ALA A 209 24.59 -12.74 1.74
CA ALA A 209 24.73 -13.56 2.93
C ALA A 209 23.38 -13.90 3.57
N MET A 210 22.42 -12.97 3.54
CA MET A 210 21.05 -13.21 4.01
C MET A 210 20.33 -14.25 3.16
N GLU A 211 20.42 -14.15 1.83
CA GLU A 211 19.82 -15.12 0.91
C GLU A 211 20.41 -16.51 1.10
N GLN A 212 21.73 -16.62 1.23
CA GLN A 212 22.41 -17.88 1.52
C GLN A 212 21.99 -18.47 2.87
N ALA A 213 21.87 -17.66 3.90
CA ALA A 213 21.40 -18.08 5.22
C ALA A 213 19.96 -18.60 5.20
N LEU A 214 19.08 -17.95 4.41
CA LEU A 214 17.72 -18.42 4.18
C LEU A 214 17.69 -19.74 3.43
N ALA A 215 18.47 -19.87 2.35
CA ALA A 215 18.51 -21.08 1.53
C ALA A 215 19.08 -22.30 2.30
N SER A 216 20.05 -22.07 3.21
CA SER A 216 20.65 -23.14 4.01
C SER A 216 19.77 -23.64 5.16
N ARG A 217 18.82 -22.84 5.61
CA ARG A 217 17.91 -23.15 6.71
C ARG A 217 16.52 -23.54 6.18
N SER A 218 16.42 -24.61 5.41
CA SER A 218 15.12 -25.15 5.02
C SER A 218 14.40 -25.69 6.25
N SER A 219 13.38 -24.98 6.70
CA SER A 219 12.49 -25.46 7.75
C SER A 219 11.77 -26.72 7.24
N THR A 220 11.97 -27.86 7.89
CA THR A 220 11.20 -29.08 7.62
C THR A 220 9.74 -28.99 8.14
N ARG A 221 9.42 -27.92 8.87
CA ARG A 221 8.07 -27.67 9.39
C ARG A 221 7.26 -26.89 8.37
N VAL A 222 6.32 -27.56 7.75
CA VAL A 222 5.33 -26.90 6.92
C VAL A 222 4.22 -26.37 7.84
N THR A 223 4.13 -25.04 7.98
CA THR A 223 3.00 -24.43 8.68
C THR A 223 1.74 -24.49 7.82
N PRO A 224 0.52 -24.43 8.37
CA PRO A 224 -0.71 -24.36 7.58
C PRO A 224 -0.69 -23.23 6.53
N LEU A 225 -0.12 -22.09 6.86
CA LEU A 225 0.00 -20.95 5.96
C LEU A 225 0.98 -21.21 4.80
N MET A 226 2.13 -21.86 5.09
CA MET A 226 3.08 -22.28 4.06
C MET A 226 2.46 -23.32 3.12
N PHE A 227 1.71 -24.28 3.67
CA PHE A 227 1.00 -25.27 2.88
C PHE A 227 -0.03 -24.62 1.94
N GLU A 228 -0.84 -23.68 2.45
CA GLU A 228 -1.80 -22.91 1.65
C GLU A 228 -1.08 -22.14 0.54
N TYR A 229 0.01 -21.43 0.87
CA TYR A 229 0.82 -20.70 -0.09
C TYR A 229 1.35 -21.61 -1.21
N ASP A 230 1.98 -22.73 -0.86
CA ASP A 230 2.53 -23.69 -1.82
C ASP A 230 1.42 -24.29 -2.72
N LEU A 231 0.25 -24.58 -2.14
CA LEU A 231 -0.90 -25.07 -2.89
C LEU A 231 -1.36 -24.05 -3.95
N LEU A 232 -1.49 -22.78 -3.55
CA LEU A 232 -1.86 -21.68 -4.45
C LEU A 232 -0.82 -21.46 -5.56
N GLN A 233 0.48 -21.50 -5.24
CA GLN A 233 1.54 -21.38 -6.24
C GLN A 233 1.51 -22.52 -7.25
N ARG A 234 1.34 -23.77 -6.82
CA ARG A 234 1.21 -24.92 -7.71
C ARG A 234 -0.03 -24.82 -8.60
N ALA A 235 -1.16 -24.35 -8.04
CA ALA A 235 -2.38 -24.13 -8.81
C ALA A 235 -2.20 -23.07 -9.90
N ARG A 236 -1.47 -21.99 -9.60
CA ARG A 236 -1.13 -20.94 -10.58
C ARG A 236 -0.22 -21.42 -11.70
N LEU A 237 0.74 -22.30 -11.40
CA LEU A 237 1.66 -22.86 -12.40
C LEU A 237 0.96 -23.80 -13.38
N GLN A 238 -0.12 -24.42 -12.97
CA GLN A 238 -0.93 -25.33 -13.78
C GLN A 238 -2.42 -25.07 -13.57
N PRO A 239 -2.96 -23.96 -14.10
CA PRO A 239 -4.37 -23.64 -13.96
C PRO A 239 -5.24 -24.78 -14.45
N ARG A 240 -6.21 -25.17 -13.65
CA ARG A 240 -7.19 -26.22 -13.99
C ARG A 240 -8.56 -25.60 -14.08
N HIS A 241 -9.35 -26.15 -14.98
CA HIS A 241 -10.75 -25.81 -15.08
C HIS A 241 -11.55 -26.67 -14.11
N ILE A 242 -12.26 -26.02 -13.18
CA ILE A 242 -13.07 -26.66 -12.15
C ILE A 242 -14.54 -26.33 -12.39
N VAL A 243 -15.36 -27.35 -12.42
CA VAL A 243 -16.81 -27.19 -12.51
C VAL A 243 -17.40 -27.33 -11.12
N LEU A 244 -18.19 -26.36 -10.70
CA LEU A 244 -18.85 -26.26 -9.41
C LEU A 244 -20.36 -26.49 -9.60
N PRO A 245 -20.89 -27.67 -9.23
CA PRO A 245 -22.28 -28.04 -9.52
C PRO A 245 -23.30 -27.26 -8.67
N GLU A 246 -22.90 -26.74 -7.51
CA GLU A 246 -23.78 -26.05 -6.56
C GLU A 246 -23.69 -24.54 -6.71
N GLY A 247 -23.93 -24.03 -7.95
CA GLY A 247 -23.71 -22.63 -8.31
C GLY A 247 -24.56 -21.59 -7.54
N LYS A 248 -25.58 -22.00 -6.80
CA LYS A 248 -26.43 -21.11 -5.98
C LYS A 248 -25.98 -21.01 -4.52
N GLU A 249 -25.15 -21.94 -4.06
CA GLU A 249 -24.72 -21.98 -2.66
C GLU A 249 -23.81 -20.81 -2.33
N GLU A 250 -24.17 -20.03 -1.32
CA GLU A 250 -23.40 -18.86 -0.90
C GLU A 250 -21.92 -19.17 -0.64
N ARG A 251 -21.63 -20.31 0.01
CA ARG A 251 -20.25 -20.71 0.31
C ARG A 251 -19.46 -21.00 -0.96
N ILE A 252 -20.10 -21.60 -1.97
CA ILE A 252 -19.49 -21.87 -3.27
C ILE A 252 -19.23 -20.58 -4.02
N LEU A 253 -20.18 -19.65 -4.04
CA LEU A 253 -20.02 -18.33 -4.67
C LEU A 253 -18.89 -17.53 -4.04
N ARG A 254 -18.79 -17.48 -2.71
CA ARG A 254 -17.68 -16.80 -2.01
C ARG A 254 -16.33 -17.48 -2.29
N ALA A 255 -16.29 -18.80 -2.32
CA ALA A 255 -15.07 -19.53 -2.67
C ALA A 255 -14.67 -19.28 -4.13
N ALA A 256 -15.64 -19.26 -5.05
CA ALA A 256 -15.41 -18.97 -6.45
C ALA A 256 -14.83 -17.57 -6.66
N GLU A 257 -15.34 -16.56 -5.94
CA GLU A 257 -14.80 -15.20 -5.95
C GLU A 257 -13.33 -15.18 -5.52
N ILE A 258 -13.01 -15.78 -4.37
CA ILE A 258 -11.63 -15.81 -3.84
C ILE A 258 -10.68 -16.50 -4.84
N LEU A 259 -11.08 -17.62 -5.42
CA LEU A 259 -10.25 -18.36 -6.38
C LEU A 259 -10.09 -17.60 -7.70
N SER A 260 -11.14 -16.93 -8.17
CA SER A 260 -11.11 -16.07 -9.35
C SER A 260 -10.19 -14.86 -9.16
N LEU A 261 -10.34 -14.12 -8.05
CA LEU A 261 -9.49 -12.97 -7.71
C LEU A 261 -8.01 -13.36 -7.54
N ARG A 262 -7.75 -14.56 -7.02
CA ARG A 262 -6.39 -15.10 -6.89
C ARG A 262 -5.82 -15.68 -8.17
N GLY A 263 -6.62 -15.86 -9.22
CA GLY A 263 -6.19 -16.39 -10.53
C GLY A 263 -5.61 -17.79 -10.46
N VAL A 264 -6.17 -18.66 -9.60
CA VAL A 264 -5.61 -20.02 -9.36
C VAL A 264 -6.33 -21.12 -10.11
N ALA A 265 -7.53 -20.87 -10.64
CA ALA A 265 -8.31 -21.83 -11.41
C ALA A 265 -9.26 -21.10 -12.36
N GLU A 266 -9.59 -21.77 -13.47
CA GLU A 266 -10.74 -21.40 -14.31
C GLU A 266 -11.98 -22.07 -13.73
N LEU A 267 -13.07 -21.33 -13.57
CA LEU A 267 -14.26 -21.83 -12.89
C LEU A 267 -15.48 -21.79 -13.81
N THR A 268 -16.31 -22.82 -13.71
CA THR A 268 -17.67 -22.84 -14.26
C THR A 268 -18.65 -23.21 -13.17
N LEU A 269 -19.68 -22.38 -12.99
CA LEU A 269 -20.80 -22.66 -12.11
C LEU A 269 -21.91 -23.37 -12.89
N LEU A 270 -22.53 -24.38 -12.31
CA LEU A 270 -23.72 -25.02 -12.87
C LEU A 270 -24.98 -24.52 -12.15
N GLY A 271 -26.01 -24.24 -12.92
CA GLY A 271 -27.33 -23.83 -12.46
C GLY A 271 -27.98 -22.78 -13.33
N ASP A 272 -29.15 -22.34 -12.94
CA ASP A 272 -29.90 -21.28 -13.62
C ASP A 272 -29.14 -19.96 -13.59
N PRO A 273 -28.75 -19.40 -14.76
CA PRO A 273 -27.93 -18.18 -14.82
C PRO A 273 -28.57 -16.98 -14.14
N GLU A 274 -29.91 -16.82 -14.27
CA GLU A 274 -30.61 -15.66 -13.69
C GLU A 274 -30.56 -15.71 -12.16
N GLN A 275 -30.80 -16.89 -11.57
CA GLN A 275 -30.78 -17.08 -10.12
C GLN A 275 -29.36 -16.94 -9.55
N ILE A 276 -28.35 -17.50 -10.25
CA ILE A 276 -26.94 -17.35 -9.84
C ILE A 276 -26.53 -15.86 -9.88
N GLN A 277 -26.89 -15.15 -10.95
CA GLN A 277 -26.56 -13.74 -11.10
C GLN A 277 -27.24 -12.87 -10.04
N GLN A 278 -28.49 -13.16 -9.69
CA GLN A 278 -29.19 -12.49 -8.58
C GLN A 278 -28.49 -12.74 -7.25
N SER A 279 -28.04 -13.99 -7.00
CA SER A 279 -27.30 -14.33 -5.78
C SER A 279 -25.95 -13.61 -5.70
N ILE A 280 -25.20 -13.53 -6.79
CA ILE A 280 -23.94 -12.79 -6.90
C ILE A 280 -24.16 -11.31 -6.56
N GLN A 281 -25.19 -10.70 -7.15
CA GLN A 281 -25.55 -9.30 -6.89
C GLN A 281 -25.99 -9.07 -5.44
N ALA A 282 -26.86 -9.94 -4.90
CA ALA A 282 -27.35 -9.84 -3.53
C ALA A 282 -26.23 -9.96 -2.49
N LEU A 283 -25.20 -10.78 -2.78
CA LEU A 283 -24.04 -10.97 -1.94
C LEU A 283 -22.92 -9.94 -2.18
N GLY A 284 -23.05 -9.08 -3.21
CA GLY A 284 -22.06 -8.06 -3.57
C GLY A 284 -20.72 -8.66 -4.05
N LEU A 285 -20.74 -9.82 -4.70
CA LEU A 285 -19.54 -10.54 -5.14
C LEU A 285 -19.03 -10.05 -6.51
N GLN A 286 -17.72 -10.09 -6.72
CA GLN A 286 -17.05 -9.72 -7.96
C GLN A 286 -16.75 -10.98 -8.81
N LEU A 287 -17.76 -11.48 -9.53
CA LEU A 287 -17.70 -12.67 -10.36
C LEU A 287 -18.09 -12.39 -11.82
N GLU A 288 -17.62 -11.26 -12.37
CA GLU A 288 -18.02 -10.79 -13.70
C GLU A 288 -17.57 -11.72 -14.85
N THR A 289 -16.48 -12.45 -14.69
CA THR A 289 -15.87 -13.28 -15.74
C THR A 289 -16.15 -14.77 -15.59
N ILE A 290 -16.96 -15.17 -14.62
CA ILE A 290 -17.23 -16.59 -14.38
C ILE A 290 -18.20 -17.17 -15.42
N ARG A 291 -17.91 -18.35 -15.93
CA ARG A 291 -18.80 -19.05 -16.83
C ARG A 291 -19.94 -19.72 -16.06
N ILE A 292 -21.18 -19.48 -16.48
CA ILE A 292 -22.37 -20.13 -15.91
C ILE A 292 -22.99 -21.01 -16.99
N ILE A 293 -23.28 -22.27 -16.66
CA ILE A 293 -23.96 -23.21 -17.56
C ILE A 293 -25.20 -23.74 -16.88
N ASP A 294 -26.34 -23.61 -17.53
CA ASP A 294 -27.57 -24.28 -17.12
C ASP A 294 -27.57 -25.73 -17.62
N PRO A 295 -27.50 -26.74 -16.72
CA PRO A 295 -27.50 -28.15 -17.14
C PRO A 295 -28.78 -28.54 -17.87
N GLN A 296 -29.91 -27.89 -17.61
CA GLN A 296 -31.19 -28.23 -18.24
C GLN A 296 -31.29 -27.76 -19.68
N ASN A 297 -30.69 -26.60 -19.99
CA ASN A 297 -30.76 -25.95 -21.30
C ASN A 297 -29.42 -25.96 -22.06
N SER A 298 -28.44 -26.73 -21.62
CA SER A 298 -27.13 -26.81 -22.27
C SER A 298 -27.17 -27.73 -23.50
N GLU A 299 -26.55 -27.30 -24.61
CA GLU A 299 -26.32 -28.13 -25.79
C GLU A 299 -25.46 -29.39 -25.47
N LEU A 300 -24.63 -29.31 -24.41
CA LEU A 300 -23.78 -30.40 -23.94
C LEU A 300 -24.59 -31.52 -23.29
N ARG A 301 -25.82 -31.28 -22.87
CA ARG A 301 -26.69 -32.27 -22.22
C ARG A 301 -26.90 -33.50 -23.07
N GLU A 302 -27.25 -33.30 -24.33
CA GLU A 302 -27.48 -34.42 -25.27
C GLU A 302 -26.20 -35.22 -25.51
N GLN A 303 -25.06 -34.56 -25.65
CA GLN A 303 -23.78 -35.21 -25.84
C GLN A 303 -23.40 -36.09 -24.63
N TYR A 304 -23.58 -35.56 -23.42
CA TYR A 304 -23.30 -36.29 -22.20
C TYR A 304 -24.31 -37.40 -21.94
N ALA A 305 -25.58 -37.18 -22.24
CA ALA A 305 -26.60 -38.23 -22.16
C ALA A 305 -26.29 -39.41 -23.11
N GLN A 306 -25.88 -39.10 -24.35
CA GLN A 306 -25.46 -40.10 -25.29
C GLN A 306 -24.22 -40.88 -24.83
N SER A 307 -23.19 -40.17 -24.37
CA SER A 307 -21.96 -40.79 -23.85
C SER A 307 -22.25 -41.65 -22.60
N TYR A 308 -23.12 -41.16 -21.71
CA TYR A 308 -23.53 -41.93 -20.54
C TYR A 308 -24.33 -43.15 -20.89
N PHE A 309 -25.23 -43.07 -21.86
CA PHE A 309 -25.97 -44.21 -22.37
C PHE A 309 -25.02 -45.26 -22.94
N GLU A 310 -24.09 -44.88 -23.81
CA GLU A 310 -23.11 -45.81 -24.42
C GLU A 310 -22.27 -46.55 -23.35
N LEU A 311 -21.86 -45.87 -22.30
CA LEU A 311 -21.10 -46.45 -21.21
C LEU A 311 -21.93 -47.37 -20.28
N ARG A 312 -23.25 -47.10 -20.17
CA ARG A 312 -24.11 -47.77 -19.16
C ARG A 312 -25.24 -48.62 -19.72
N GLN A 313 -25.42 -48.70 -21.04
CA GLN A 313 -26.47 -49.50 -21.66
C GLN A 313 -26.45 -50.97 -21.22
N HIS A 314 -25.25 -51.52 -20.95
CA HIS A 314 -25.09 -52.87 -20.43
C HIS A 314 -25.69 -53.10 -19.03
N LYS A 315 -26.05 -52.01 -18.33
CA LYS A 315 -26.73 -52.01 -17.02
C LYS A 315 -28.22 -51.75 -17.12
N GLY A 316 -28.80 -51.77 -18.33
CA GLY A 316 -30.24 -51.63 -18.57
C GLY A 316 -30.74 -50.17 -18.55
N ILE A 317 -29.84 -49.15 -18.66
CA ILE A 317 -30.23 -47.77 -18.79
C ILE A 317 -30.77 -47.51 -20.19
N SER A 318 -31.96 -46.87 -20.29
CA SER A 318 -32.51 -46.40 -21.57
C SER A 318 -31.96 -45.02 -21.95
N PRO A 319 -32.03 -44.61 -23.23
CA PRO A 319 -31.65 -43.26 -23.66
C PRO A 319 -32.38 -42.16 -22.89
N ASP A 320 -33.68 -42.35 -22.60
CA ASP A 320 -34.47 -41.38 -21.83
C ASP A 320 -33.99 -41.26 -20.38
N MET A 321 -33.71 -42.41 -19.73
CA MET A 321 -33.11 -42.42 -18.39
C MET A 321 -31.72 -41.77 -18.37
N ALA A 322 -30.94 -41.95 -19.43
CA ALA A 322 -29.63 -41.31 -19.53
C ALA A 322 -29.76 -39.79 -19.65
N ARG A 323 -30.76 -39.29 -20.39
CA ARG A 323 -31.05 -37.88 -20.52
C ARG A 323 -31.55 -37.26 -19.21
N ASP A 324 -32.41 -37.97 -18.46
CA ASP A 324 -32.93 -37.52 -17.17
C ASP A 324 -31.83 -37.43 -16.08
N ASN A 325 -30.83 -38.32 -16.17
CA ASN A 325 -29.68 -38.28 -15.24
C ASN A 325 -28.66 -37.20 -15.52
N MET A 326 -28.79 -36.42 -16.58
CA MET A 326 -27.90 -35.32 -16.97
C MET A 326 -28.51 -33.96 -16.62
N THR A 327 -29.32 -33.87 -15.58
CA THR A 327 -29.92 -32.62 -15.06
C THR A 327 -29.38 -32.25 -13.71
#